data_62f13de15a396178df7d679c9bfd5275
#
_entry.id   62f13de15a396178df7d679c9bfd5275
#
_cell.length_a   1.000
_cell.length_b   1.000
_cell.length_c   1.000
_cell.angle_alpha   90.00
_cell.angle_beta   90.00
_cell.angle_gamma   90.00
#
_symmetry.space_group_name_H-M   'P 1'
#
loop_
_entity.id
_entity.type
_entity.pdbx_description
1 polymer ?
#
loop_
_entity_poly.entity_id
_entity_poly.type
_entity_poly.pdbx_seq_one_letter_code
_entity_poly.pdbx_strand_id
1 'polypeptide(L)'
;KSSLINRVLGEERLIVPTLPATTRDSIASALETDIGKFVLVDTAGLRRKSKVKEEIERYSVIRTYAAIERADVCILMIDATEGVTEQDEKIIGYAHEMNKAIMVIVNKWDLIEKDDKTMQRYKEDLEMKLKFLKYAKYLFISAKTGQRTHKVLEVAKECYDNYSKRIPTGILNEVISKAVLMKEPPLVGLKRLKIYYATQVATKPPKFVFFVNDSNAKHFSYERYIENQLRDSFDFSGTGLQIEYRERKE
;
A
#
# COMPACT_ATOMS: atom_id res chain seq x y z
N LYS A 1 -17.12 -5.83 4.91
CA LYS A 1 -16.85 -4.74 3.93
C LYS A 1 -18.02 -3.74 3.91
N SER A 2 -19.24 -4.16 3.54
CA SER A 2 -20.41 -3.27 3.43
C SER A 2 -20.70 -2.45 4.70
N SER A 3 -20.56 -3.06 5.89
CA SER A 3 -20.78 -2.37 7.16
C SER A 3 -19.80 -1.22 7.39
N LEU A 4 -18.53 -1.38 6.99
CA LEU A 4 -17.54 -0.30 7.08
C LEU A 4 -17.87 0.83 6.12
N ILE A 5 -18.15 0.49 4.86
CA ILE A 5 -18.49 1.50 3.83
C ILE A 5 -19.72 2.30 4.25
N ASN A 6 -20.78 1.62 4.71
CA ASN A 6 -22.00 2.29 5.17
C ASN A 6 -21.72 3.21 6.38
N ARG A 7 -20.79 2.81 7.26
CA ARG A 7 -20.44 3.63 8.41
C ARG A 7 -19.60 4.83 7.99
N VAL A 8 -18.58 4.64 7.17
CA VAL A 8 -17.74 5.74 6.64
C VAL A 8 -18.61 6.75 5.87
N LEU A 9 -19.53 6.27 5.01
CA LEU A 9 -20.46 7.14 4.28
C LEU A 9 -21.50 7.80 5.20
N GLY A 10 -21.86 7.20 6.33
CA GLY A 10 -22.83 7.73 7.28
C GLY A 10 -22.23 8.71 8.30
N GLU A 11 -20.96 8.60 8.61
CA GLU A 11 -20.23 9.50 9.51
C GLU A 11 -19.85 10.81 8.79
N GLU A 12 -19.57 10.74 7.49
CA GLU A 12 -19.22 11.87 6.63
C GLU A 12 -20.44 12.38 5.86
N ARG A 13 -21.00 13.51 6.27
CA ARG A 13 -22.32 14.01 5.86
C ARG A 13 -22.46 14.59 4.45
N LEU A 14 -21.47 14.50 3.58
CA LEU A 14 -21.53 15.06 2.23
C LEU A 14 -21.30 13.97 1.17
N ILE A 15 -22.39 13.31 0.78
CA ILE A 15 -22.39 12.43 -0.41
C ILE A 15 -22.58 13.32 -1.64
N VAL A 16 -21.56 13.47 -2.45
CA VAL A 16 -21.72 14.01 -3.81
C VAL A 16 -22.45 12.95 -4.66
N PRO A 17 -23.45 13.34 -5.46
CA PRO A 17 -24.21 12.38 -6.24
C PRO A 17 -23.32 11.51 -7.10
N THR A 18 -23.67 10.23 -7.18
CA THR A 18 -23.00 9.17 -7.97
C THR A 18 -22.61 9.72 -9.33
N LEU A 19 -21.31 9.84 -9.59
CA LEU A 19 -20.86 10.09 -10.96
C LEU A 19 -21.33 8.94 -11.83
N PRO A 20 -22.05 9.19 -12.93
CA PRO A 20 -22.43 8.12 -13.84
C PRO A 20 -21.16 7.53 -14.43
N ALA A 21 -20.78 6.36 -13.94
CA ALA A 21 -19.71 5.59 -14.55
C ALA A 21 -20.16 5.20 -15.96
N THR A 22 -19.42 5.62 -16.97
CA THR A 22 -19.67 5.37 -18.38
C THR A 22 -19.49 3.90 -18.80
N THR A 23 -19.31 3.00 -17.84
CA THR A 23 -19.22 1.55 -18.08
C THR A 23 -20.04 0.77 -17.05
N ARG A 24 -20.78 -0.19 -17.52
CA ARG A 24 -21.85 -1.00 -16.90
C ARG A 24 -21.52 -1.74 -15.59
N ASP A 25 -20.28 -1.68 -15.03
CA ASP A 25 -19.78 -2.71 -14.14
C ASP A 25 -19.10 -2.29 -12.83
N SER A 26 -18.89 -1.01 -12.52
CA SER A 26 -18.33 -0.63 -11.21
C SER A 26 -19.06 0.56 -10.60
N ILE A 27 -19.68 0.37 -9.44
CA ILE A 27 -20.26 1.46 -8.68
C ILE A 27 -19.11 2.14 -7.93
N ALA A 28 -18.75 3.33 -8.36
CA ALA A 28 -17.88 4.23 -7.66
C ALA A 28 -18.74 5.21 -6.83
N SER A 29 -18.45 5.35 -5.55
CA SER A 29 -19.08 6.35 -4.68
C SER A 29 -18.08 7.45 -4.41
N ALA A 30 -18.41 8.68 -4.78
CA ALA A 30 -17.60 9.85 -4.43
C ALA A 30 -17.98 10.32 -3.03
N LEU A 31 -16.97 10.67 -2.24
CA LEU A 31 -17.08 11.18 -0.89
C LEU A 31 -16.21 12.43 -0.76
N GLU A 32 -16.79 13.53 -0.32
CA GLU A 32 -16.09 14.77 -0.06
C GLU A 32 -16.06 15.00 1.46
N THR A 33 -14.88 15.21 2.00
CA THR A 33 -14.62 15.41 3.42
C THR A 33 -13.71 16.63 3.62
N ASP A 34 -13.56 17.08 4.84
CA ASP A 34 -12.62 18.16 5.21
C ASP A 34 -11.14 17.78 4.98
N ILE A 35 -10.81 16.46 4.94
CA ILE A 35 -9.46 15.99 4.64
C ILE A 35 -9.21 15.71 3.16
N GLY A 36 -10.24 15.76 2.30
CA GLY A 36 -10.10 15.59 0.85
C GLY A 36 -11.27 14.91 0.16
N LYS A 37 -11.10 14.69 -1.15
CA LYS A 37 -12.07 13.98 -1.99
C LYS A 37 -11.61 12.54 -2.22
N PHE A 38 -12.52 11.59 -2.00
CA PHE A 38 -12.28 10.17 -2.16
C PHE A 38 -13.23 9.57 -3.17
N VAL A 39 -12.75 8.59 -3.91
CA VAL A 39 -13.59 7.76 -4.78
C VAL A 39 -13.44 6.32 -4.32
N LEU A 40 -14.50 5.76 -3.77
CA LEU A 40 -14.55 4.37 -3.33
C LEU A 40 -14.93 3.49 -4.52
N VAL A 41 -13.99 2.66 -4.97
CA VAL A 41 -14.16 1.78 -6.13
C VAL A 41 -14.60 0.38 -5.67
N ASP A 42 -15.48 -0.26 -6.45
CA ASP A 42 -15.99 -1.62 -6.21
C ASP A 42 -16.78 -1.82 -4.92
N THR A 43 -17.59 -0.82 -4.58
CA THR A 43 -18.51 -0.92 -3.43
C THR A 43 -19.70 -1.87 -3.68
N ALA A 44 -19.99 -2.26 -4.94
CA ALA A 44 -21.16 -3.03 -5.35
C ALA A 44 -20.96 -4.55 -5.40
N GLY A 45 -19.74 -5.04 -5.57
CA GLY A 45 -19.43 -6.49 -5.54
C GLY A 45 -19.83 -7.16 -4.22
N LEU A 46 -20.15 -6.33 -3.21
CA LEU A 46 -20.49 -6.75 -1.85
C LEU A 46 -21.98 -7.06 -1.61
N ARG A 47 -22.88 -6.71 -2.56
CA ARG A 47 -24.33 -6.80 -2.31
C ARG A 47 -25.02 -8.06 -2.85
N ARG A 48 -24.37 -8.91 -3.64
CA ARG A 48 -25.01 -10.10 -4.22
C ARG A 48 -24.34 -11.40 -3.75
N LYS A 49 -24.78 -11.92 -2.65
CA LYS A 49 -24.74 -13.38 -2.39
C LYS A 49 -25.86 -14.00 -3.23
N SER A 50 -25.57 -14.52 -4.41
CA SER A 50 -26.50 -15.36 -5.14
C SER A 50 -25.83 -16.68 -5.55
N LYS A 51 -26.66 -17.71 -5.65
CA LYS A 51 -26.39 -19.15 -5.56
C LYS A 51 -25.74 -19.84 -6.79
N VAL A 52 -24.90 -19.16 -7.58
CA VAL A 52 -24.22 -19.81 -8.74
C VAL A 52 -22.72 -19.63 -8.53
N LYS A 53 -22.02 -20.70 -8.11
CA LYS A 53 -20.71 -20.61 -7.49
C LYS A 53 -19.53 -20.38 -8.43
N GLU A 54 -19.44 -20.93 -9.62
CA GLU A 54 -18.18 -20.96 -10.37
C GLU A 54 -17.98 -19.82 -11.38
N GLU A 55 -18.99 -19.44 -12.14
CA GLU A 55 -18.86 -18.32 -13.10
C GLU A 55 -18.82 -16.96 -12.40
N ILE A 56 -19.56 -16.81 -11.29
CA ILE A 56 -19.61 -15.58 -10.51
C ILE A 56 -18.28 -15.33 -9.78
N GLU A 57 -17.59 -16.36 -9.34
CA GLU A 57 -16.27 -16.22 -8.71
C GLU A 57 -15.22 -15.70 -9.70
N ARG A 58 -15.18 -16.21 -10.92
CA ARG A 58 -14.27 -15.71 -11.97
C ARG A 58 -14.52 -14.25 -12.33
N TYR A 59 -15.79 -13.87 -12.52
CA TYR A 59 -16.15 -12.46 -12.77
C TYR A 59 -15.85 -11.54 -11.59
N SER A 60 -15.98 -12.02 -10.37
CA SER A 60 -15.66 -11.28 -9.15
C SER A 60 -14.15 -10.99 -9.04
N VAL A 61 -13.32 -11.97 -9.37
CA VAL A 61 -11.84 -11.83 -9.35
C VAL A 61 -11.38 -10.84 -10.42
N ILE A 62 -11.90 -10.94 -11.66
CA ILE A 62 -11.56 -10.01 -12.75
C ILE A 62 -11.94 -8.57 -12.39
N ARG A 63 -13.11 -8.36 -11.78
CA ARG A 63 -13.54 -7.04 -11.32
C ARG A 63 -12.64 -6.50 -10.22
N THR A 64 -12.21 -7.35 -9.31
CA THR A 64 -11.28 -6.96 -8.23
C THR A 64 -9.95 -6.50 -8.80
N TYR A 65 -9.39 -7.20 -9.78
CA TYR A 65 -8.16 -6.80 -10.45
C TYR A 65 -8.31 -5.46 -11.19
N ALA A 66 -9.40 -5.30 -11.96
CA ALA A 66 -9.69 -4.03 -12.63
C ALA A 66 -9.89 -2.86 -11.64
N ALA A 67 -10.45 -3.12 -10.46
CA ALA A 67 -10.57 -2.12 -9.39
C ALA A 67 -9.20 -1.75 -8.82
N ILE A 68 -8.32 -2.73 -8.59
CA ILE A 68 -6.94 -2.52 -8.13
C ILE A 68 -6.16 -1.67 -9.13
N GLU A 69 -6.26 -1.97 -10.43
CA GLU A 69 -5.56 -1.20 -11.47
C GLU A 69 -5.94 0.29 -11.47
N ARG A 70 -7.20 0.60 -11.18
CA ARG A 70 -7.74 1.96 -11.14
C ARG A 70 -7.51 2.68 -9.82
N ALA A 71 -7.26 1.96 -8.74
CA ALA A 71 -7.08 2.53 -7.42
C ALA A 71 -5.69 3.15 -7.25
N ASP A 72 -5.60 4.23 -6.46
CA ASP A 72 -4.33 4.74 -5.93
C ASP A 72 -3.95 4.01 -4.64
N VAL A 73 -4.94 3.76 -3.77
CA VAL A 73 -4.78 3.07 -2.48
C VAL A 73 -5.65 1.83 -2.44
N CYS A 74 -5.06 0.67 -2.19
CA CYS A 74 -5.74 -0.59 -2.00
C CYS A 74 -5.91 -0.89 -0.52
N ILE A 75 -7.14 -1.13 -0.09
CA ILE A 75 -7.46 -1.47 1.30
C ILE A 75 -7.82 -2.96 1.37
N LEU A 76 -6.92 -3.76 1.96
CA LEU A 76 -7.21 -5.14 2.32
C LEU A 76 -7.96 -5.16 3.65
N MET A 77 -9.14 -5.77 3.67
CA MET A 77 -9.91 -5.95 4.90
C MET A 77 -9.90 -7.41 5.34
N ILE A 78 -9.33 -7.65 6.50
CA ILE A 78 -9.20 -8.96 7.15
C ILE A 78 -10.21 -9.05 8.29
N ASP A 79 -10.83 -10.21 8.45
CA ASP A 79 -11.61 -10.57 9.63
C ASP A 79 -10.65 -11.01 10.75
N ALA A 80 -10.67 -10.33 11.89
CA ALA A 80 -9.76 -10.64 13.00
C ALA A 80 -9.92 -12.07 13.54
N THR A 81 -11.09 -12.68 13.38
CA THR A 81 -11.38 -14.04 13.86
C THR A 81 -10.90 -15.13 12.90
N GLU A 82 -10.77 -14.82 11.61
CA GLU A 82 -10.37 -15.77 10.55
C GLU A 82 -8.89 -15.60 10.16
N GLY A 83 -8.37 -14.38 10.28
CA GLY A 83 -7.02 -14.01 9.83
C GLY A 83 -6.92 -13.83 8.32
N VAL A 84 -5.71 -13.97 7.78
CA VAL A 84 -5.42 -13.86 6.34
C VAL A 84 -5.75 -15.17 5.65
N THR A 85 -6.52 -15.11 4.57
CA THR A 85 -6.82 -16.24 3.70
C THR A 85 -5.90 -16.27 2.48
N GLU A 86 -5.77 -17.42 1.80
CA GLU A 86 -5.01 -17.54 0.55
C GLU A 86 -5.52 -16.59 -0.55
N GLN A 87 -6.84 -16.33 -0.56
CA GLN A 87 -7.42 -15.39 -1.50
C GLN A 87 -7.01 -13.95 -1.19
N ASP A 88 -6.94 -13.58 0.09
CA ASP A 88 -6.45 -12.27 0.51
C ASP A 88 -4.99 -12.07 0.09
N GLU A 89 -4.15 -13.09 0.27
CA GLU A 89 -2.74 -13.05 -0.14
C GLU A 89 -2.59 -12.85 -1.65
N LYS A 90 -3.38 -13.57 -2.46
CA LYS A 90 -3.35 -13.44 -3.94
C LYS A 90 -3.79 -12.06 -4.40
N ILE A 91 -4.88 -11.54 -3.83
CA ILE A 91 -5.44 -10.23 -4.20
C ILE A 91 -4.47 -9.11 -3.82
N ILE A 92 -3.96 -9.13 -2.59
CA ILE A 92 -3.06 -8.08 -2.14
C ILE A 92 -1.67 -8.21 -2.76
N GLY A 93 -1.25 -9.44 -3.11
CA GLY A 93 -0.04 -9.70 -3.89
C GLY A 93 -0.10 -9.00 -5.25
N TYR A 94 -1.23 -9.09 -5.94
CA TYR A 94 -1.43 -8.37 -7.20
C TYR A 94 -1.36 -6.85 -7.02
N ALA A 95 -1.96 -6.30 -5.97
CA ALA A 95 -1.85 -4.87 -5.68
C ALA A 95 -0.39 -4.44 -5.41
N HIS A 96 0.38 -5.30 -4.75
CA HIS A 96 1.81 -5.10 -4.52
C HIS A 96 2.61 -5.11 -5.84
N GLU A 97 2.37 -6.08 -6.72
CA GLU A 97 3.01 -6.16 -8.05
C GLU A 97 2.68 -4.94 -8.92
N MET A 98 1.45 -4.42 -8.81
CA MET A 98 1.02 -3.17 -9.45
C MET A 98 1.59 -1.92 -8.74
N ASN A 99 2.39 -2.09 -7.69
CA ASN A 99 3.01 -1.02 -6.90
C ASN A 99 2.01 -0.01 -6.34
N LYS A 100 0.82 -0.45 -5.97
CA LYS A 100 -0.21 0.40 -5.36
C LYS A 100 0.15 0.75 -3.92
N ALA A 101 -0.37 1.87 -3.41
CA ALA A 101 -0.35 2.09 -1.99
C ALA A 101 -1.28 1.08 -1.29
N ILE A 102 -0.86 0.55 -0.14
CA ILE A 102 -1.55 -0.54 0.53
C ILE A 102 -1.76 -0.23 2.01
N MET A 103 -3.01 -0.39 2.44
CA MET A 103 -3.44 -0.35 3.82
C MET A 103 -4.14 -1.66 4.18
N VAL A 104 -3.85 -2.21 5.35
CA VAL A 104 -4.50 -3.41 5.88
C VAL A 104 -5.40 -3.03 7.04
N ILE A 105 -6.68 -3.35 6.93
CA ILE A 105 -7.68 -3.15 7.99
C ILE A 105 -8.01 -4.50 8.61
N VAL A 106 -7.77 -4.61 9.92
CA VAL A 106 -8.20 -5.76 10.73
C VAL A 106 -9.53 -5.39 11.38
N ASN A 107 -10.61 -5.93 10.83
CA ASN A 107 -11.98 -5.66 11.29
C ASN A 107 -12.48 -6.74 12.26
N LYS A 108 -13.58 -6.46 12.95
CA LYS A 108 -14.15 -7.25 14.04
C LYS A 108 -13.22 -7.36 15.25
N TRP A 109 -12.42 -6.34 15.48
CA TRP A 109 -11.48 -6.27 16.59
C TRP A 109 -12.16 -6.31 17.98
N ASP A 110 -13.46 -6.05 18.02
CA ASP A 110 -14.31 -6.20 19.20
C ASP A 110 -14.49 -7.65 19.67
N LEU A 111 -14.30 -8.63 18.78
CA LEU A 111 -14.45 -10.06 19.07
C LEU A 111 -13.18 -10.75 19.58
N ILE A 112 -12.05 -10.06 19.55
CA ILE A 112 -10.77 -10.60 19.99
C ILE A 112 -10.59 -10.33 21.49
N GLU A 113 -10.25 -11.36 22.26
CA GLU A 113 -9.81 -11.20 23.65
C GLU A 113 -8.46 -10.47 23.67
N LYS A 114 -8.35 -9.45 24.52
CA LYS A 114 -7.24 -8.50 24.48
C LYS A 114 -6.47 -8.45 25.78
N ASP A 115 -5.18 -8.58 25.67
CA ASP A 115 -4.21 -8.11 26.65
C ASP A 115 -3.39 -6.93 26.05
N ASP A 116 -2.46 -6.37 26.83
CA ASP A 116 -1.64 -5.21 26.41
C ASP A 116 -0.78 -5.49 25.16
N LYS A 117 -0.49 -6.76 24.85
CA LYS A 117 0.36 -7.19 23.74
C LYS A 117 -0.39 -7.81 22.56
N THR A 118 -1.71 -8.02 22.69
CA THR A 118 -2.50 -8.73 21.67
C THR A 118 -2.41 -8.06 20.30
N MET A 119 -2.51 -6.75 20.24
CA MET A 119 -2.46 -6.01 18.98
C MET A 119 -1.07 -6.12 18.32
N GLN A 120 -0.01 -6.05 19.13
CA GLN A 120 1.36 -6.18 18.63
C GLN A 120 1.62 -7.59 18.09
N ARG A 121 1.27 -8.63 18.83
CA ARG A 121 1.40 -10.04 18.40
C ARG A 121 0.62 -10.32 17.12
N TYR A 122 -0.61 -9.81 17.03
CA TYR A 122 -1.44 -9.97 15.84
C TYR A 122 -0.81 -9.28 14.61
N LYS A 123 -0.26 -8.07 14.80
CA LYS A 123 0.46 -7.35 13.75
C LYS A 123 1.70 -8.13 13.28
N GLU A 124 2.50 -8.65 14.20
CA GLU A 124 3.68 -9.47 13.89
C GLU A 124 3.32 -10.74 13.11
N ASP A 125 2.22 -11.43 13.46
CA ASP A 125 1.69 -12.58 12.72
C ASP A 125 1.29 -12.19 11.28
N LEU A 126 0.61 -11.05 11.12
CA LEU A 126 0.29 -10.52 9.79
C LEU A 126 1.53 -10.19 8.96
N GLU A 127 2.55 -9.56 9.57
CA GLU A 127 3.81 -9.25 8.90
C GLU A 127 4.61 -10.51 8.53
N MET A 128 4.48 -11.58 9.30
CA MET A 128 5.06 -12.88 8.94
C MET A 128 4.33 -13.55 7.77
N LYS A 129 3.02 -13.44 7.68
CA LYS A 129 2.22 -13.98 6.57
C LYS A 129 2.36 -13.14 5.31
N LEU A 130 2.34 -11.82 5.45
CA LEU A 130 2.43 -10.85 4.36
C LEU A 130 3.84 -10.25 4.27
N LYS A 131 4.89 -11.07 4.20
CA LYS A 131 6.31 -10.65 4.26
C LYS A 131 6.71 -9.58 3.23
N PHE A 132 6.02 -9.55 2.08
CA PHE A 132 6.22 -8.58 1.01
C PHE A 132 5.59 -7.22 1.31
N LEU A 133 4.72 -7.11 2.34
CA LEU A 133 4.00 -5.89 2.73
C LEU A 133 4.53 -5.23 4.01
N LYS A 134 5.82 -5.32 4.29
CA LYS A 134 6.41 -4.69 5.49
C LYS A 134 6.17 -3.18 5.59
N TYR A 135 5.92 -2.54 4.46
CA TYR A 135 5.64 -1.11 4.38
C TYR A 135 4.16 -0.77 4.60
N ALA A 136 3.25 -1.75 4.58
CA ALA A 136 1.82 -1.49 4.68
C ALA A 136 1.45 -0.87 6.04
N LYS A 137 0.43 -0.01 6.02
CA LYS A 137 -0.17 0.51 7.24
C LYS A 137 -1.25 -0.43 7.74
N TYR A 138 -1.24 -0.70 9.05
CA TYR A 138 -2.23 -1.57 9.71
C TYR A 138 -3.16 -0.74 10.58
N LEU A 139 -4.48 -0.96 10.45
CA LEU A 139 -5.50 -0.32 11.28
C LEU A 139 -6.46 -1.38 11.84
N PHE A 140 -6.59 -1.44 13.16
CA PHE A 140 -7.47 -2.37 13.87
C PHE A 140 -8.78 -1.66 14.23
N ILE A 141 -9.90 -2.13 13.67
CA ILE A 141 -11.21 -1.50 13.81
C ILE A 141 -12.32 -2.47 14.21
N SER A 142 -13.44 -1.92 14.62
CA SER A 142 -14.72 -2.63 14.59
C SER A 142 -15.75 -1.79 13.83
N ALA A 143 -16.11 -2.26 12.64
CA ALA A 143 -17.18 -1.63 11.87
C ALA A 143 -18.55 -1.75 12.57
N LYS A 144 -18.73 -2.72 13.48
CA LYS A 144 -19.96 -2.90 14.27
C LYS A 144 -20.09 -1.85 15.35
N THR A 145 -19.04 -1.65 16.14
CA THR A 145 -19.06 -0.72 17.29
C THR A 145 -18.67 0.72 16.93
N GLY A 146 -18.07 0.93 15.75
CA GLY A 146 -17.51 2.22 15.34
C GLY A 146 -16.08 2.47 15.82
N GLN A 147 -15.46 1.49 16.49
CA GLN A 147 -14.11 1.65 17.02
C GLN A 147 -13.11 1.97 15.90
N ARG A 148 -12.50 3.15 15.92
CA ARG A 148 -11.48 3.65 14.99
C ARG A 148 -11.91 3.73 13.52
N THR A 149 -13.21 3.69 13.20
CA THR A 149 -13.69 3.78 11.82
C THR A 149 -13.41 5.15 11.20
N HIS A 150 -13.46 6.23 11.99
CA HIS A 150 -13.10 7.59 11.57
C HIS A 150 -11.65 7.70 11.06
N LYS A 151 -10.72 6.84 11.53
CA LYS A 151 -9.32 6.86 11.11
C LYS A 151 -9.07 6.24 9.72
N VAL A 152 -10.06 5.56 9.14
CA VAL A 152 -9.88 4.83 7.87
C VAL A 152 -9.51 5.79 6.75
N LEU A 153 -10.22 6.90 6.60
CA LEU A 153 -9.95 7.89 5.55
C LEU A 153 -8.65 8.67 5.82
N GLU A 154 -8.37 8.99 7.08
CA GLU A 154 -7.11 9.65 7.49
C GLU A 154 -5.89 8.79 7.09
N VAL A 155 -5.89 7.50 7.46
CA VAL A 155 -4.78 6.58 7.13
C VAL A 155 -4.71 6.32 5.62
N ALA A 156 -5.85 6.21 4.93
CA ALA A 156 -5.87 6.09 3.47
C ALA A 156 -5.27 7.33 2.78
N LYS A 157 -5.60 8.53 3.29
CA LYS A 157 -5.02 9.79 2.83
C LYS A 157 -3.51 9.84 3.05
N GLU A 158 -3.04 9.42 4.22
CA GLU A 158 -1.61 9.34 4.53
C GLU A 158 -0.87 8.38 3.57
N CYS A 159 -1.44 7.20 3.28
CA CYS A 159 -0.90 6.29 2.28
C CYS A 159 -0.84 6.94 0.89
N TYR A 160 -1.88 7.68 0.50
CA TYR A 160 -1.91 8.40 -0.77
C TYR A 160 -0.88 9.53 -0.84
N ASP A 161 -0.73 10.30 0.25
CA ASP A 161 0.25 11.39 0.32
C ASP A 161 1.68 10.84 0.21
N ASN A 162 1.98 9.73 0.87
CA ASN A 162 3.25 9.02 0.73
C ASN A 162 3.45 8.45 -0.69
N TYR A 163 2.39 7.93 -1.31
CA TYR A 163 2.41 7.40 -2.68
C TYR A 163 2.67 8.48 -3.73
N SER A 164 2.19 9.70 -3.50
CA SER A 164 2.36 10.85 -4.38
C SER A 164 3.54 11.76 -3.99
N LYS A 165 4.26 11.42 -2.92
CA LYS A 165 5.35 12.25 -2.37
C LYS A 165 6.49 12.46 -3.37
N ARG A 166 6.93 13.70 -3.47
CA ARG A 166 8.08 14.11 -4.28
C ARG A 166 9.21 14.57 -3.37
N ILE A 167 10.37 13.97 -3.53
CA ILE A 167 11.57 14.33 -2.78
C ILE A 167 12.47 15.21 -3.65
N PRO A 168 12.90 16.39 -3.16
CA PRO A 168 13.86 17.22 -3.87
C PRO A 168 15.19 16.49 -4.07
N THR A 169 15.76 16.59 -5.27
CA THR A 169 16.98 15.84 -5.64
C THR A 169 18.17 16.14 -4.72
N GLY A 170 18.33 17.37 -4.24
CA GLY A 170 19.40 17.72 -3.29
C GLY A 170 19.27 16.93 -1.98
N ILE A 171 18.09 16.97 -1.35
CA ILE A 171 17.83 16.25 -0.09
C ILE A 171 17.97 14.73 -0.27
N LEU A 172 17.47 14.20 -1.40
CA LEU A 172 17.65 12.78 -1.72
C LEU A 172 19.13 12.41 -1.76
N ASN A 173 19.97 13.18 -2.44
CA ASN A 173 21.39 12.88 -2.56
C ASN A 173 22.17 13.08 -1.24
N GLU A 174 21.77 13.98 -0.38
CA GLU A 174 22.32 14.08 0.98
C GLU A 174 22.09 12.80 1.79
N VAL A 175 20.86 12.26 1.76
CA VAL A 175 20.52 11.01 2.44
C VAL A 175 21.33 9.85 1.87
N ILE A 176 21.40 9.73 0.55
CA ILE A 176 22.16 8.64 -0.11
C ILE A 176 23.65 8.74 0.18
N SER A 177 24.23 9.94 0.15
CA SER A 177 25.65 10.14 0.47
C SER A 177 25.96 9.75 1.92
N LYS A 178 25.10 10.13 2.86
CA LYS A 178 25.23 9.71 4.28
C LYS A 178 25.12 8.19 4.41
N ALA A 179 24.16 7.56 3.72
CA ALA A 179 23.97 6.11 3.75
C ALA A 179 25.21 5.38 3.22
N VAL A 180 25.79 5.84 2.11
CA VAL A 180 27.04 5.26 1.54
C VAL A 180 28.23 5.43 2.49
N LEU A 181 28.35 6.58 3.16
CA LEU A 181 29.41 6.82 4.16
C LEU A 181 29.27 5.92 5.39
N MET A 182 28.04 5.69 5.85
CA MET A 182 27.77 4.83 7.02
C MET A 182 28.03 3.35 6.73
N LYS A 183 27.71 2.91 5.51
CA LYS A 183 27.90 1.52 5.09
C LYS A 183 28.29 1.47 3.64
N GLU A 184 29.54 1.14 3.38
CA GLU A 184 30.04 0.96 2.03
C GLU A 184 29.36 -0.24 1.33
N PRO A 185 29.12 -0.14 0.00
CA PRO A 185 28.65 -1.28 -0.79
C PRO A 185 29.61 -2.46 -0.70
N PRO A 186 29.11 -3.69 -0.55
CA PRO A 186 29.95 -4.88 -0.58
C PRO A 186 30.59 -5.09 -1.96
N LEU A 187 31.67 -5.86 -2.00
CA LEU A 187 32.24 -6.34 -3.26
C LEU A 187 31.34 -7.42 -3.87
N VAL A 188 31.10 -7.30 -5.17
CA VAL A 188 30.46 -8.33 -6.00
C VAL A 188 31.49 -8.75 -7.05
N GLY A 189 32.09 -9.92 -6.86
CA GLY A 189 33.30 -10.29 -7.59
C GLY A 189 34.45 -9.34 -7.26
N LEU A 190 35.03 -8.72 -8.27
CA LEU A 190 36.12 -7.74 -8.14
C LEU A 190 35.64 -6.28 -8.16
N LYS A 191 34.33 -6.05 -8.26
CA LYS A 191 33.76 -4.71 -8.41
C LYS A 191 33.00 -4.30 -7.17
N ARG A 192 33.06 -3.00 -6.87
CA ARG A 192 32.24 -2.36 -5.85
C ARG A 192 31.29 -1.37 -6.51
N LEU A 193 30.02 -1.42 -6.11
CA LEU A 193 29.02 -0.45 -6.55
C LEU A 193 29.45 0.95 -6.13
N LYS A 194 29.44 1.90 -7.06
CA LYS A 194 29.62 3.32 -6.78
C LYS A 194 28.36 4.05 -7.24
N ILE A 195 27.67 4.70 -6.30
CA ILE A 195 26.51 5.54 -6.57
C ILE A 195 27.02 6.96 -6.79
N TYR A 196 26.77 7.52 -7.98
CA TYR A 196 27.17 8.89 -8.31
C TYR A 196 26.13 9.91 -7.84
N TYR A 197 24.87 9.63 -8.14
CA TYR A 197 23.72 10.41 -7.70
C TYR A 197 22.42 9.62 -7.88
N ALA A 198 21.36 10.11 -7.26
CA ALA A 198 20.01 9.56 -7.40
C ALA A 198 19.02 10.66 -7.74
N THR A 199 17.94 10.29 -8.43
CA THR A 199 16.82 11.19 -8.71
C THR A 199 15.50 10.44 -8.61
N GLN A 200 14.44 11.14 -8.20
CA GLN A 200 13.09 10.60 -8.26
C GLN A 200 12.47 10.96 -9.62
N VAL A 201 12.22 9.94 -10.45
CA VAL A 201 11.71 10.12 -11.82
C VAL A 201 10.19 10.08 -11.90
N ALA A 202 9.52 9.44 -10.94
CA ALA A 202 8.07 9.34 -10.90
C ALA A 202 7.52 9.35 -9.47
N THR A 203 6.23 9.64 -9.37
CA THR A 203 5.37 9.41 -8.21
C THR A 203 4.24 8.47 -8.64
N LYS A 204 3.53 7.85 -7.69
CA LYS A 204 2.38 6.96 -7.96
C LYS A 204 2.69 5.77 -8.89
N PRO A 205 3.68 4.93 -8.55
CA PRO A 205 4.46 4.82 -7.30
C PRO A 205 5.70 5.72 -7.31
N PRO A 206 6.29 5.99 -6.12
CA PRO A 206 7.58 6.64 -6.02
C PRO A 206 8.66 5.80 -6.69
N LYS A 207 9.29 6.34 -7.75
CA LYS A 207 10.34 5.66 -8.51
C LYS A 207 11.63 6.46 -8.46
N PHE A 208 12.71 5.81 -8.02
CA PHE A 208 14.04 6.38 -7.91
C PHE A 208 14.99 5.72 -8.91
N VAL A 209 15.82 6.52 -9.54
CA VAL A 209 16.91 6.06 -10.41
C VAL A 209 18.23 6.44 -9.78
N PHE A 210 19.07 5.44 -9.55
CA PHE A 210 20.41 5.57 -9.04
C PHE A 210 21.41 5.41 -10.20
N PHE A 211 22.19 6.43 -10.43
CA PHE A 211 23.24 6.39 -11.45
C PHE A 211 24.53 5.85 -10.84
N VAL A 212 25.01 4.76 -11.41
CA VAL A 212 26.09 3.93 -10.85
C VAL A 212 27.18 3.66 -11.89
N ASN A 213 28.32 3.14 -11.41
CA ASN A 213 29.43 2.71 -12.27
C ASN A 213 29.14 1.40 -13.06
N ASP A 214 28.47 0.44 -12.40
CA ASP A 214 28.16 -0.87 -12.97
C ASP A 214 26.89 -1.41 -12.28
N SER A 215 25.84 -1.61 -13.05
CA SER A 215 24.54 -2.10 -12.54
C SER A 215 24.60 -3.54 -12.05
N ASN A 216 25.62 -4.32 -12.50
CA ASN A 216 25.83 -5.69 -12.06
C ASN A 216 26.58 -5.79 -10.73
N ALA A 217 27.22 -4.72 -10.27
CA ALA A 217 27.91 -4.65 -8.98
C ALA A 217 26.97 -4.44 -7.79
N LYS A 218 25.65 -4.45 -8.00
CA LYS A 218 24.64 -4.34 -6.94
C LYS A 218 24.48 -5.67 -6.20
N HIS A 219 24.36 -5.60 -4.89
CA HIS A 219 24.07 -6.75 -4.03
C HIS A 219 22.72 -6.55 -3.35
N PHE A 220 21.88 -7.58 -3.33
CA PHE A 220 20.50 -7.49 -2.82
C PHE A 220 20.40 -6.95 -1.37
N SER A 221 21.38 -7.27 -0.52
CA SER A 221 21.39 -6.76 0.86
C SER A 221 21.69 -5.26 0.93
N TYR A 222 22.43 -4.72 -0.04
CA TYR A 222 22.72 -3.31 -0.13
C TYR A 222 21.55 -2.53 -0.73
N GLU A 223 20.87 -3.09 -1.74
CA GLU A 223 19.62 -2.53 -2.27
C GLU A 223 18.59 -2.39 -1.14
N ARG A 224 18.44 -3.43 -0.33
CA ARG A 224 17.54 -3.41 0.83
C ARG A 224 17.96 -2.38 1.90
N TYR A 225 19.26 -2.22 2.12
CA TYR A 225 19.78 -1.19 3.02
C TYR A 225 19.45 0.22 2.52
N ILE A 226 19.67 0.50 1.24
CA ILE A 226 19.34 1.81 0.62
C ILE A 226 17.83 2.07 0.69
N GLU A 227 17.00 1.07 0.41
CA GLU A 227 15.55 1.22 0.54
C GLU A 227 15.14 1.58 1.98
N ASN A 228 15.71 0.90 2.97
CA ASN A 228 15.45 1.20 4.38
C ASN A 228 15.86 2.64 4.73
N GLN A 229 17.03 3.10 4.25
CA GLN A 229 17.47 4.50 4.48
C GLN A 229 16.50 5.53 3.87
N LEU A 230 15.94 5.24 2.69
CA LEU A 230 14.90 6.08 2.09
C LEU A 230 13.62 6.10 2.94
N ARG A 231 13.19 4.94 3.45
CA ARG A 231 11.99 4.82 4.29
C ARG A 231 12.16 5.52 5.63
N ASP A 232 13.31 5.36 6.25
CA ASP A 232 13.62 5.98 7.56
C ASP A 232 13.70 7.51 7.45
N SER A 233 14.19 8.02 6.30
CA SER A 233 14.39 9.47 6.12
C SER A 233 13.13 10.20 5.63
N PHE A 234 12.24 9.53 4.87
CA PHE A 234 11.16 10.22 4.15
C PHE A 234 9.75 9.71 4.46
N ASP A 235 9.61 8.72 5.34
CA ASP A 235 8.32 8.07 5.63
C ASP A 235 7.55 7.69 4.35
N PHE A 236 7.85 6.54 3.79
CA PHE A 236 7.11 5.92 2.71
C PHE A 236 6.20 4.78 3.22
N SER A 237 5.70 4.90 4.45
CA SER A 237 4.75 3.92 4.98
C SER A 237 3.47 3.89 4.14
N GLY A 238 2.93 2.70 3.95
CA GLY A 238 1.76 2.46 3.10
C GLY A 238 2.05 2.39 1.60
N THR A 239 3.29 2.59 1.13
CA THR A 239 3.62 2.50 -0.31
C THR A 239 4.90 1.74 -0.60
N GLY A 240 4.90 1.00 -1.72
CA GLY A 240 6.10 0.41 -2.30
C GLY A 240 7.02 1.47 -2.89
N LEU A 241 8.29 1.14 -3.01
CA LEU A 241 9.28 1.97 -3.71
C LEU A 241 9.82 1.19 -4.91
N GLN A 242 9.94 1.87 -6.04
CA GLN A 242 10.66 1.34 -7.20
C GLN A 242 12.06 1.93 -7.22
N ILE A 243 13.07 1.07 -7.22
CA ILE A 243 14.47 1.47 -7.30
C ILE A 243 15.08 0.84 -8.55
N GLU A 244 15.62 1.68 -9.41
CA GLU A 244 16.28 1.30 -10.65
C GLU A 244 17.75 1.77 -10.60
N TYR A 245 18.67 0.91 -10.99
CA TYR A 245 20.10 1.22 -11.10
C TYR A 245 20.47 1.34 -12.58
N ARG A 246 20.98 2.49 -12.97
CA ARG A 246 21.41 2.78 -14.34
C ARG A 246 22.89 3.11 -14.38
N GLU A 247 23.58 2.55 -15.34
CA GLU A 247 24.95 2.94 -15.61
C GLU A 247 25.01 4.35 -16.16
N ARG A 248 25.93 5.14 -15.61
CA ARG A 248 26.21 6.46 -16.15
C ARG A 248 26.91 6.26 -17.50
N LYS A 249 26.26 6.63 -18.60
CA LYS A 249 26.96 6.79 -19.89
C LYS A 249 27.88 8.00 -19.77
N GLU A 250 29.15 7.80 -20.15
CA GLU A 250 30.12 8.87 -20.28
C GLU A 250 29.68 9.90 -21.32
#